data_ac2070b06fe4dc05a63eeaf964eebff8
#
_entry.id   ac2070b06fe4dc05a63eeaf964eebff8
#
_cell.length_a   1.000
_cell.length_b   1.000
_cell.length_c   1.000
_cell.angle_alpha   90.00
_cell.angle_beta   90.00
_cell.angle_gamma   90.00
#
_symmetry.space_group_name_H-M   'P 1'
#
loop_
_entity.id
_entity.type
_entity.pdbx_description
1 polymer ?
#
loop_
_entity_poly.entity_id
_entity_poly.type
_entity_poly.pdbx_seq_one_letter_code
_entity_poly.pdbx_strand_id
1 'polypeptide(L)'
;TDEVYGALELTHPEGIEPPFTTAASSSEHHLAYGEDFFYEDTKYNPHSPYSASKASSDHFVRSFHDTYGMPVIVTNCSNNYGPYQFPEKLIPLFINNIRHRRPLPVYGRGENVRDWLYVEDHARAIDMIFHLGTIAETYNIGGFNEWKNIDIIKVIISTVDRMLGNPEGHSLDLIKYVSDRAGHDLRYAIDSTKLQKELGWEPSLQFEEGIEKTVRWYLDNQDWMDDITSGEYEKYYESMYRNR
;
A
#
# COMPACT_ATOMS: atom_id res chain seq x y z
N THR A 1 -10.22 -0.77 -2.93
CA THR A 1 -9.40 -0.33 -1.77
C THR A 1 -9.97 -0.84 -0.46
N ASP A 2 -9.11 -1.26 0.45
CA ASP A 2 -9.45 -1.70 1.81
C ASP A 2 -9.97 -0.56 2.71
N GLU A 3 -9.70 0.69 2.36
CA GLU A 3 -10.22 1.86 3.09
C GLU A 3 -11.78 1.92 3.18
N VAL A 4 -12.49 1.15 2.34
CA VAL A 4 -13.95 1.06 2.41
C VAL A 4 -14.44 0.39 3.70
N TYR A 5 -13.62 -0.44 4.31
CA TYR A 5 -13.95 -1.18 5.54
C TYR A 5 -13.79 -0.33 6.81
N GLY A 6 -13.06 0.78 6.76
CA GLY A 6 -12.77 1.63 7.90
C GLY A 6 -11.40 1.38 8.51
N ALA A 7 -11.26 1.49 9.82
CA ALA A 7 -9.99 1.34 10.54
C ALA A 7 -10.01 0.14 11.48
N LEU A 8 -8.85 -0.48 11.66
CA LEU A 8 -8.59 -1.49 12.69
C LEU A 8 -7.78 -0.90 13.84
N GLU A 9 -7.92 -1.49 15.01
CA GLU A 9 -7.11 -1.14 16.19
C GLU A 9 -5.74 -1.82 16.14
N LEU A 10 -4.78 -1.25 16.86
CA LEU A 10 -3.50 -1.89 17.13
C LEU A 10 -3.58 -2.62 18.47
N THR A 11 -3.67 -3.94 18.46
CA THR A 11 -3.60 -4.75 19.68
C THR A 11 -2.15 -5.08 20.06
N HIS A 12 -1.21 -4.94 19.11
CA HIS A 12 0.22 -5.08 19.30
C HIS A 12 0.94 -3.82 18.80
N PRO A 13 0.95 -2.70 19.55
CA PRO A 13 1.46 -1.42 19.06
C PRO A 13 2.97 -1.42 18.77
N GLU A 14 3.75 -2.28 19.43
CA GLU A 14 5.19 -2.43 19.15
C GLU A 14 5.46 -3.33 17.93
N GLY A 15 4.44 -4.03 17.47
CA GLY A 15 4.59 -5.12 16.52
C GLY A 15 5.13 -6.39 17.19
N ILE A 16 4.76 -7.53 16.67
CA ILE A 16 5.48 -8.77 16.96
C ILE A 16 6.59 -8.83 15.92
N GLU A 17 7.86 -9.00 16.34
CA GLU A 17 8.92 -9.28 15.35
C GLU A 17 8.48 -10.51 14.55
N PRO A 18 8.14 -10.36 13.27
CA PRO A 18 7.78 -11.50 12.48
C PRO A 18 8.99 -12.43 12.44
N PRO A 19 8.80 -13.73 12.55
CA PRO A 19 9.83 -14.66 12.16
C PRO A 19 9.99 -14.51 10.64
N PHE A 20 10.87 -13.62 10.20
CA PHE A 20 11.27 -13.45 8.81
C PHE A 20 12.05 -14.70 8.37
N THR A 21 11.34 -15.79 8.18
CA THR A 21 11.87 -16.97 7.52
C THR A 21 11.03 -17.19 6.26
N THR A 22 11.67 -16.97 5.14
CA THR A 22 11.26 -17.44 3.84
C THR A 22 10.56 -18.80 3.97
N ALA A 23 9.29 -18.87 3.61
CA ALA A 23 8.46 -20.09 3.57
C ALA A 23 7.62 -20.46 4.80
N ALA A 24 7.23 -19.52 5.67
CA ALA A 24 6.15 -19.77 6.60
C ALA A 24 4.80 -19.70 5.88
N SER A 25 3.95 -20.70 6.14
CA SER A 25 2.58 -20.72 5.63
C SER A 25 1.84 -19.43 5.99
N SER A 26 1.02 -18.94 5.09
CA SER A 26 0.23 -17.71 5.16
C SER A 26 -0.51 -17.43 6.48
N SER A 27 -0.64 -18.41 7.35
CA SER A 27 -1.36 -18.31 8.62
C SER A 27 -0.59 -17.67 9.78
N GLU A 28 0.72 -17.53 9.73
CA GLU A 28 1.53 -16.99 10.83
C GLU A 28 1.95 -15.53 10.64
N HIS A 29 1.87 -14.99 9.42
CA HIS A 29 2.19 -13.58 9.12
C HIS A 29 1.09 -12.59 9.54
N HIS A 30 -0.08 -13.08 9.91
CA HIS A 30 -1.29 -12.31 10.09
C HIS A 30 -1.38 -11.49 11.38
N LEU A 31 -0.42 -11.57 12.31
CA LEU A 31 -0.62 -11.06 13.65
C LEU A 31 0.35 -9.95 14.08
N ALA A 32 1.11 -9.36 13.15
CA ALA A 32 2.19 -8.43 13.50
C ALA A 32 1.72 -7.24 14.36
N TYR A 33 0.53 -6.70 14.08
CA TYR A 33 0.02 -5.50 14.76
C TYR A 33 -1.39 -5.68 15.36
N GLY A 34 -2.02 -6.83 15.18
CA GLY A 34 -3.33 -7.14 15.73
C GLY A 34 -3.97 -8.38 15.13
N GLU A 35 -4.99 -8.89 15.80
CA GLU A 35 -5.69 -10.14 15.44
C GLU A 35 -6.85 -9.92 14.47
N ASP A 36 -7.33 -8.68 14.32
CA ASP A 36 -8.47 -8.35 13.48
C ASP A 36 -8.01 -8.04 12.04
N PHE A 37 -8.82 -8.49 11.07
CA PHE A 37 -8.62 -8.27 9.63
C PHE A 37 -9.93 -7.89 8.96
N PHE A 38 -9.84 -7.24 7.81
CA PHE A 38 -10.98 -7.04 6.92
C PHE A 38 -11.18 -8.26 6.04
N TYR A 39 -12.37 -8.86 6.15
CA TYR A 39 -12.86 -9.95 5.32
C TYR A 39 -13.85 -9.43 4.27
N GLU A 40 -14.21 -10.25 3.30
CA GLU A 40 -15.14 -9.86 2.24
C GLU A 40 -16.55 -9.54 2.75
N ASP A 41 -16.94 -10.08 3.89
CA ASP A 41 -18.22 -9.83 4.59
C ASP A 41 -18.15 -8.71 5.65
N THR A 42 -16.97 -8.10 5.85
CA THR A 42 -16.81 -6.96 6.75
C THR A 42 -17.66 -5.79 6.25
N LYS A 43 -18.46 -5.21 7.15
CA LYS A 43 -19.30 -4.06 6.82
C LYS A 43 -18.46 -2.84 6.47
N TYR A 44 -18.86 -2.16 5.40
CA TYR A 44 -18.23 -0.89 5.01
C TYR A 44 -18.47 0.19 6.08
N ASN A 45 -17.40 0.85 6.49
CA ASN A 45 -17.42 1.94 7.47
C ASN A 45 -16.39 3.03 7.08
N PRO A 46 -16.52 3.65 5.90
CA PRO A 46 -15.52 4.59 5.38
C PRO A 46 -15.43 5.87 6.24
N HIS A 47 -14.21 6.32 6.57
CA HIS A 47 -13.98 7.48 7.44
C HIS A 47 -13.55 8.75 6.67
N SER A 48 -13.33 8.66 5.37
CA SER A 48 -12.91 9.79 4.53
C SER A 48 -13.85 10.00 3.35
N PRO A 49 -13.92 11.21 2.75
CA PRO A 49 -14.67 11.43 1.50
C PRO A 49 -14.18 10.53 0.35
N TYR A 50 -12.89 10.22 0.31
CA TYR A 50 -12.32 9.30 -0.67
C TYR A 50 -12.86 7.88 -0.44
N SER A 51 -12.70 7.33 0.75
CA SER A 51 -13.17 5.96 1.06
C SER A 51 -14.69 5.82 0.91
N ALA A 52 -15.46 6.85 1.28
CA ALA A 52 -16.90 6.90 1.05
C ALA A 52 -17.26 6.88 -0.45
N SER A 53 -16.53 7.58 -1.30
CA SER A 53 -16.74 7.55 -2.75
C SER A 53 -16.46 6.17 -3.35
N LYS A 54 -15.43 5.47 -2.85
CA LYS A 54 -15.09 4.10 -3.26
C LYS A 54 -16.12 3.08 -2.79
N ALA A 55 -16.57 3.17 -1.53
CA ALA A 55 -17.66 2.35 -1.01
C ALA A 55 -18.94 2.52 -1.83
N SER A 56 -19.26 3.75 -2.23
CA SER A 56 -20.39 4.04 -3.11
C SER A 56 -20.24 3.38 -4.48
N SER A 57 -19.05 3.39 -5.07
CA SER A 57 -18.75 2.70 -6.33
C SER A 57 -19.05 1.21 -6.25
N ASP A 58 -18.62 0.55 -5.18
CA ASP A 58 -18.84 -0.89 -4.98
C ASP A 58 -20.33 -1.20 -4.81
N HIS A 59 -21.07 -0.35 -4.09
CA HIS A 59 -22.52 -0.48 -3.96
C HIS A 59 -23.24 -0.31 -5.31
N PHE A 60 -22.80 0.63 -6.15
CA PHE A 60 -23.34 0.77 -7.50
C PHE A 60 -23.09 -0.48 -8.33
N VAL A 61 -21.89 -1.04 -8.32
CA VAL A 61 -21.55 -2.26 -9.05
C VAL A 61 -22.48 -3.41 -8.63
N ARG A 62 -22.65 -3.64 -7.32
CA ARG A 62 -23.55 -4.67 -6.77
C ARG A 62 -25.01 -4.43 -7.19
N SER A 63 -25.48 -3.19 -7.11
CA SER A 63 -26.87 -2.87 -7.48
C SER A 63 -27.16 -3.11 -8.96
N PHE A 64 -26.19 -2.94 -9.85
CA PHE A 64 -26.32 -3.28 -11.27
C PHE A 64 -26.40 -4.78 -11.50
N HIS A 65 -25.71 -5.57 -10.71
CA HIS A 65 -25.88 -7.02 -10.72
C HIS A 65 -27.31 -7.41 -10.28
N ASP A 66 -27.73 -6.93 -9.11
CA ASP A 66 -29.02 -7.29 -8.51
C ASP A 66 -30.22 -6.84 -9.35
N THR A 67 -30.10 -5.69 -10.02
CA THR A 67 -31.19 -5.11 -10.80
C THR A 67 -31.24 -5.63 -12.24
N TYR A 68 -30.08 -5.80 -12.86
CA TYR A 68 -29.97 -6.05 -14.30
C TYR A 68 -29.28 -7.37 -14.65
N GLY A 69 -28.84 -8.14 -13.68
CA GLY A 69 -28.08 -9.39 -13.89
C GLY A 69 -26.71 -9.17 -14.53
N MET A 70 -26.12 -7.99 -14.37
CA MET A 70 -24.80 -7.70 -14.91
C MET A 70 -23.75 -8.62 -14.30
N PRO A 71 -22.88 -9.30 -15.08
CA PRO A 71 -21.84 -10.14 -14.54
C PRO A 71 -20.71 -9.26 -13.96
N VAL A 72 -20.69 -9.11 -12.64
CA VAL A 72 -19.73 -8.27 -11.93
C VAL A 72 -19.01 -9.04 -10.85
N ILE A 73 -17.79 -8.60 -10.52
CA ILE A 73 -17.03 -9.01 -9.35
C ILE A 73 -16.44 -7.75 -8.72
N VAL A 74 -16.49 -7.63 -7.41
CA VAL A 74 -15.87 -6.53 -6.67
C VAL A 74 -14.53 -6.98 -6.12
N THR A 75 -13.49 -6.14 -6.24
CA THR A 75 -12.19 -6.40 -5.63
C THR A 75 -11.76 -5.27 -4.73
N ASN A 76 -11.36 -5.57 -3.52
CA ASN A 76 -10.73 -4.63 -2.59
C ASN A 76 -9.28 -5.03 -2.37
N CYS A 77 -8.37 -4.06 -2.45
CA CYS A 77 -6.94 -4.33 -2.35
C CYS A 77 -6.26 -3.45 -1.30
N SER A 78 -5.18 -3.97 -0.73
CA SER A 78 -4.26 -3.25 0.13
C SER A 78 -3.41 -2.21 -0.63
N ASN A 79 -2.47 -1.56 0.05
CA ASN A 79 -1.60 -0.56 -0.56
C ASN A 79 -0.67 -1.18 -1.59
N ASN A 80 -0.76 -0.71 -2.84
CA ASN A 80 0.09 -1.18 -3.91
C ASN A 80 1.40 -0.39 -3.97
N TYR A 81 2.48 -1.06 -4.38
CA TYR A 81 3.76 -0.44 -4.68
C TYR A 81 4.44 -1.16 -5.87
N GLY A 82 5.36 -0.48 -6.52
CA GLY A 82 6.08 -1.04 -7.68
C GLY A 82 6.35 -0.01 -8.75
N PRO A 83 6.75 -0.45 -9.96
CA PRO A 83 6.97 0.39 -11.12
C PRO A 83 5.77 1.26 -11.50
N TYR A 84 6.03 2.40 -12.11
CA TYR A 84 5.04 3.33 -12.67
C TYR A 84 4.03 3.94 -11.68
N GLN A 85 4.23 3.78 -10.36
CA GLN A 85 3.37 4.46 -9.38
C GLN A 85 3.61 5.98 -9.42
N PHE A 86 2.52 6.75 -9.42
CA PHE A 86 2.60 8.21 -9.52
C PHE A 86 3.39 8.83 -8.34
N PRO A 87 4.28 9.79 -8.59
CA PRO A 87 5.27 10.29 -7.62
C PRO A 87 4.72 11.05 -6.40
N GLU A 88 3.41 11.28 -6.28
CA GLU A 88 2.80 11.80 -5.04
C GLU A 88 2.67 10.73 -3.95
N LYS A 89 2.73 9.45 -4.32
CA LYS A 89 2.63 8.33 -3.38
C LYS A 89 3.94 8.14 -2.62
N LEU A 90 3.83 7.60 -1.40
CA LEU A 90 4.92 7.54 -0.42
C LEU A 90 6.23 7.00 -1.03
N ILE A 91 6.20 5.81 -1.63
CA ILE A 91 7.42 5.13 -2.07
C ILE A 91 8.12 5.90 -3.19
N PRO A 92 7.49 6.19 -4.34
CA PRO A 92 8.19 6.93 -5.42
C PRO A 92 8.55 8.36 -5.00
N LEU A 93 7.72 9.05 -4.21
CA LEU A 93 8.04 10.37 -3.68
C LEU A 93 9.33 10.36 -2.87
N PHE A 94 9.47 9.36 -1.98
CA PHE A 94 10.63 9.30 -1.08
C PHE A 94 11.88 8.89 -1.84
N ILE A 95 11.80 7.97 -2.80
CA ILE A 95 12.93 7.64 -3.70
C ILE A 95 13.41 8.90 -4.43
N ASN A 96 12.49 9.66 -5.01
CA ASN A 96 12.81 10.89 -5.73
C ASN A 96 13.39 11.98 -4.80
N ASN A 97 12.82 12.14 -3.61
CA ASN A 97 13.31 13.13 -2.63
C ASN A 97 14.70 12.78 -2.11
N ILE A 98 15.00 11.51 -1.82
CA ILE A 98 16.33 11.07 -1.40
C ILE A 98 17.36 11.37 -2.50
N ARG A 99 17.06 11.02 -3.74
CA ARG A 99 17.90 11.29 -4.90
C ARG A 99 18.28 12.78 -5.02
N HIS A 100 17.34 13.67 -4.72
CA HIS A 100 17.55 15.13 -4.81
C HIS A 100 17.86 15.80 -3.47
N ARG A 101 18.13 15.05 -2.41
CA ARG A 101 18.36 15.57 -1.05
C ARG A 101 17.24 16.50 -0.56
N ARG A 102 16.00 16.19 -0.90
CA ARG A 102 14.79 16.92 -0.48
C ARG A 102 14.21 16.29 0.80
N PRO A 103 13.47 17.07 1.64
CA PRO A 103 12.82 16.55 2.84
C PRO A 103 11.88 15.38 2.57
N LEU A 104 11.82 14.44 3.54
CA LEU A 104 10.92 13.28 3.55
C LEU A 104 9.80 13.57 4.57
N PRO A 105 8.62 14.06 4.12
CA PRO A 105 7.54 14.43 5.02
C PRO A 105 6.86 13.20 5.62
N VAL A 106 6.96 13.02 6.94
CA VAL A 106 6.35 11.93 7.69
C VAL A 106 5.15 12.47 8.47
N TYR A 107 3.96 12.00 8.14
CA TYR A 107 2.73 12.40 8.82
C TYR A 107 2.70 11.86 10.26
N GLY A 108 2.36 12.73 11.24
CA GLY A 108 2.34 12.40 12.64
C GLY A 108 3.71 11.85 13.09
N ARG A 109 3.73 10.65 13.64
CA ARG A 109 4.96 9.92 14.02
C ARG A 109 5.30 8.78 13.07
N GLY A 110 4.49 8.60 12.01
CA GLY A 110 4.66 7.51 11.06
C GLY A 110 4.21 6.14 11.60
N GLU A 111 3.35 6.13 12.62
CA GLU A 111 2.90 4.91 13.31
C GLU A 111 1.75 4.20 12.59
N ASN A 112 1.19 4.80 11.54
CA ASN A 112 0.13 4.17 10.76
C ASN A 112 0.65 2.88 10.11
N VAL A 113 -0.12 1.82 10.24
CA VAL A 113 0.19 0.49 9.69
C VAL A 113 -0.57 0.28 8.40
N ARG A 114 0.12 -0.23 7.39
CA ARG A 114 -0.45 -0.58 6.09
C ARG A 114 0.06 -1.95 5.65
N ASP A 115 -0.81 -2.70 5.00
CA ASP A 115 -0.43 -3.89 4.25
C ASP A 115 0.04 -3.48 2.84
N TRP A 116 1.15 -4.05 2.37
CA TRP A 116 1.79 -3.67 1.13
C TRP A 116 1.85 -4.83 0.14
N LEU A 117 1.33 -4.56 -1.07
CA LEU A 117 1.23 -5.55 -2.14
C LEU A 117 2.01 -5.08 -3.37
N TYR A 118 2.88 -5.94 -3.89
CA TYR A 118 3.61 -5.66 -5.13
C TYR A 118 2.64 -5.59 -6.32
N VAL A 119 2.77 -4.57 -7.16
CA VAL A 119 1.78 -4.25 -8.18
C VAL A 119 1.57 -5.37 -9.22
N GLU A 120 2.61 -6.14 -9.55
CA GLU A 120 2.49 -7.27 -10.47
C GLU A 120 1.67 -8.41 -9.86
N ASP A 121 1.79 -8.64 -8.55
CA ASP A 121 0.95 -9.61 -7.83
C ASP A 121 -0.52 -9.18 -7.83
N HIS A 122 -0.78 -7.88 -7.66
CA HIS A 122 -2.13 -7.35 -7.77
C HIS A 122 -2.70 -7.53 -9.19
N ALA A 123 -1.92 -7.21 -10.22
CA ALA A 123 -2.34 -7.39 -11.61
C ALA A 123 -2.66 -8.86 -11.91
N ARG A 124 -1.81 -9.79 -11.42
CA ARG A 124 -2.04 -11.24 -11.54
C ARG A 124 -3.31 -11.69 -10.80
N ALA A 125 -3.57 -11.14 -9.61
CA ALA A 125 -4.81 -11.41 -8.87
C ALA A 125 -6.05 -10.99 -9.67
N ILE A 126 -6.04 -9.77 -10.23
CA ILE A 126 -7.14 -9.26 -11.06
C ILE A 126 -7.38 -10.15 -12.28
N ASP A 127 -6.31 -10.57 -12.98
CA ASP A 127 -6.42 -11.46 -14.15
C ASP A 127 -7.02 -12.80 -13.76
N MET A 128 -6.56 -13.40 -12.67
CA MET A 128 -7.12 -14.68 -12.16
C MET A 128 -8.59 -14.52 -11.76
N ILE A 129 -8.95 -13.47 -11.04
CA ILE A 129 -10.33 -13.20 -10.63
C ILE A 129 -11.24 -12.98 -11.84
N PHE A 130 -10.75 -12.25 -12.85
CA PHE A 130 -11.51 -12.00 -14.07
C PHE A 130 -11.86 -13.30 -14.82
N HIS A 131 -10.95 -14.25 -14.87
CA HIS A 131 -11.13 -15.50 -15.60
C HIS A 131 -11.77 -16.64 -14.80
N LEU A 132 -11.54 -16.68 -13.49
CA LEU A 132 -11.87 -17.83 -12.65
C LEU A 132 -12.79 -17.47 -11.47
N GLY A 133 -12.96 -16.18 -11.17
CA GLY A 133 -13.75 -15.71 -10.04
C GLY A 133 -15.25 -15.97 -10.20
N THR A 134 -15.93 -16.08 -9.08
CA THR A 134 -17.38 -16.27 -9.03
C THR A 134 -18.10 -14.94 -9.23
N ILE A 135 -19.04 -14.88 -10.17
CA ILE A 135 -19.86 -13.70 -10.42
C ILE A 135 -20.64 -13.30 -9.17
N ALA A 136 -20.78 -11.99 -8.95
CA ALA A 136 -21.43 -11.34 -7.80
C ALA A 136 -20.64 -11.44 -6.48
N GLU A 137 -19.52 -12.13 -6.46
CA GLU A 137 -18.68 -12.24 -5.27
C GLU A 137 -17.76 -11.02 -5.11
N THR A 138 -17.23 -10.88 -3.88
CA THR A 138 -16.15 -9.96 -3.55
C THR A 138 -14.89 -10.76 -3.27
N TYR A 139 -13.73 -10.24 -3.72
CA TYR A 139 -12.41 -10.79 -3.41
C TYR A 139 -11.51 -9.72 -2.81
N ASN A 140 -10.97 -10.01 -1.66
CA ASN A 140 -9.92 -9.21 -1.03
C ASN A 140 -8.54 -9.63 -1.58
N ILE A 141 -7.69 -8.63 -1.85
CA ILE A 141 -6.36 -8.83 -2.40
C ILE A 141 -5.34 -8.12 -1.50
N GLY A 142 -4.65 -8.87 -0.64
CA GLY A 142 -3.69 -8.37 0.33
C GLY A 142 -2.33 -9.04 0.21
N GLY A 143 -1.28 -8.34 0.66
CA GLY A 143 0.09 -8.83 0.59
C GLY A 143 0.52 -9.63 1.82
N PHE A 144 -0.24 -9.56 2.92
CA PHE A 144 0.17 -10.06 4.24
C PHE A 144 1.50 -9.46 4.71
N ASN A 145 1.76 -8.22 4.31
CA ASN A 145 2.97 -7.45 4.58
C ASN A 145 2.63 -6.17 5.34
N GLU A 146 2.27 -6.29 6.61
CA GLU A 146 1.96 -5.14 7.45
C GLU A 146 3.24 -4.44 7.95
N TRP A 147 3.31 -3.13 7.73
CA TRP A 147 4.44 -2.29 8.13
C TRP A 147 3.97 -0.93 8.65
N LYS A 148 4.67 -0.42 9.70
CA LYS A 148 4.56 1.00 10.06
C LYS A 148 5.18 1.87 8.96
N ASN A 149 4.56 2.99 8.67
CA ASN A 149 5.08 3.92 7.67
C ASN A 149 6.54 4.35 7.97
N ILE A 150 6.87 4.58 9.23
CA ILE A 150 8.24 4.97 9.61
C ILE A 150 9.28 3.88 9.31
N ASP A 151 8.91 2.61 9.46
CA ASP A 151 9.84 1.50 9.21
C ASP A 151 10.02 1.28 7.71
N ILE A 152 8.95 1.39 6.91
CA ILE A 152 9.05 1.42 5.44
C ILE A 152 9.99 2.54 4.98
N ILE A 153 9.85 3.74 5.55
CA ILE A 153 10.68 4.90 5.20
C ILE A 153 12.16 4.59 5.46
N LYS A 154 12.48 3.96 6.59
CA LYS A 154 13.87 3.54 6.89
C LYS A 154 14.38 2.49 5.90
N VAL A 155 13.53 1.51 5.52
CA VAL A 155 13.89 0.50 4.50
C VAL A 155 14.14 1.17 3.15
N ILE A 156 13.30 2.12 2.73
CA ILE A 156 13.50 2.88 1.49
C ILE A 156 14.83 3.65 1.55
N ILE A 157 15.09 4.37 2.63
CA ILE A 157 16.33 5.15 2.82
C ILE A 157 17.54 4.23 2.71
N SER A 158 17.57 3.13 3.47
CA SER A 158 18.68 2.17 3.46
C SER A 158 18.91 1.60 2.05
N THR A 159 17.83 1.24 1.35
CA THR A 159 17.91 0.66 0.00
C THR A 159 18.41 1.67 -1.02
N VAL A 160 17.90 2.90 -1.00
CA VAL A 160 18.32 3.97 -1.94
C VAL A 160 19.76 4.38 -1.65
N ASP A 161 20.13 4.61 -0.38
CA ASP A 161 21.50 4.98 -0.01
C ASP A 161 22.49 3.91 -0.49
N ARG A 162 22.19 2.62 -0.24
CA ARG A 162 23.03 1.51 -0.69
C ARG A 162 23.18 1.48 -2.22
N MET A 163 22.09 1.65 -2.97
CA MET A 163 22.12 1.62 -4.43
C MET A 163 22.83 2.83 -5.07
N LEU A 164 22.81 3.97 -4.38
CA LEU A 164 23.54 5.18 -4.79
C LEU A 164 25.01 5.18 -4.32
N GLY A 165 25.44 4.18 -3.56
CA GLY A 165 26.80 4.11 -2.98
C GLY A 165 27.03 5.07 -1.81
N ASN A 166 25.97 5.54 -1.16
CA ASN A 166 26.05 6.39 0.01
C ASN A 166 26.35 5.54 1.27
N PRO A 167 26.94 6.15 2.33
CA PRO A 167 27.04 5.51 3.64
C PRO A 167 25.68 5.13 4.20
N GLU A 168 25.64 4.08 5.01
CA GLU A 168 24.41 3.67 5.72
C GLU A 168 23.82 4.83 6.53
N GLY A 169 22.51 5.06 6.37
CA GLY A 169 21.79 6.11 7.08
C GLY A 169 22.07 7.53 6.61
N HIS A 170 22.79 7.70 5.48
CA HIS A 170 23.13 9.02 4.93
C HIS A 170 21.93 9.94 4.77
N SER A 171 20.77 9.39 4.41
CA SER A 171 19.56 10.17 4.13
C SER A 171 18.54 10.20 5.28
N LEU A 172 18.89 9.70 6.48
CA LEU A 172 18.03 9.76 7.66
C LEU A 172 17.76 11.20 8.13
N ASP A 173 18.72 12.12 7.90
CA ASP A 173 18.59 13.56 8.21
C ASP A 173 17.49 14.27 7.40
N LEU A 174 17.03 13.67 6.32
CA LEU A 174 15.96 14.20 5.48
C LEU A 174 14.56 14.00 6.08
N ILE A 175 14.39 13.11 7.07
CA ILE A 175 13.10 12.88 7.72
C ILE A 175 12.61 14.16 8.38
N LYS A 176 11.39 14.59 8.04
CA LYS A 176 10.69 15.74 8.63
C LYS A 176 9.30 15.32 9.05
N TYR A 177 9.04 15.33 10.35
CA TYR A 177 7.71 15.09 10.88
C TYR A 177 6.81 16.29 10.60
N VAL A 178 5.64 16.02 10.04
CA VAL A 178 4.62 17.03 9.72
C VAL A 178 3.31 16.69 10.43
N SER A 179 2.39 17.68 10.54
CA SER A 179 1.08 17.45 11.14
C SER A 179 0.34 16.31 10.42
N ASP A 180 -0.30 15.44 11.20
CA ASP A 180 -1.05 14.34 10.62
C ASP A 180 -2.30 14.82 9.89
N ARG A 181 -2.82 13.99 9.00
CA ARG A 181 -4.03 14.25 8.24
C ARG A 181 -5.26 14.01 9.11
N ALA A 182 -6.28 14.86 8.98
CA ALA A 182 -7.58 14.61 9.61
C ALA A 182 -8.20 13.32 9.05
N GLY A 183 -8.71 12.46 9.94
CA GLY A 183 -9.32 11.18 9.56
C GLY A 183 -8.31 10.16 9.01
N HIS A 184 -7.06 10.24 9.44
CA HIS A 184 -6.02 9.28 9.03
C HIS A 184 -6.12 8.01 9.87
N ASP A 185 -6.71 6.98 9.31
CA ASP A 185 -6.90 5.68 9.94
C ASP A 185 -5.58 5.04 10.37
N LEU A 186 -5.58 4.39 11.53
CA LEU A 186 -4.36 3.90 12.16
C LEU A 186 -3.84 2.63 11.49
N ARG A 187 -4.69 1.63 11.23
CA ARG A 187 -4.29 0.34 10.66
C ARG A 187 -5.27 -0.12 9.59
N TYR A 188 -4.71 -0.63 8.50
CA TYR A 188 -5.41 -1.43 7.51
C TYR A 188 -4.73 -2.78 7.38
N ALA A 189 -5.49 -3.85 7.49
CA ALA A 189 -5.05 -5.21 7.23
C ALA A 189 -6.19 -5.97 6.56
N ILE A 190 -5.92 -6.55 5.41
CA ILE A 190 -6.92 -7.23 4.60
C ILE A 190 -6.59 -8.72 4.50
N ASP A 191 -7.60 -9.58 4.70
CA ASP A 191 -7.45 -11.02 4.56
C ASP A 191 -7.76 -11.43 3.11
N SER A 192 -6.80 -12.06 2.44
CA SER A 192 -6.94 -12.62 1.08
C SER A 192 -7.06 -14.14 1.04
N THR A 193 -7.36 -14.76 2.17
CA THR A 193 -7.46 -16.23 2.30
C THR A 193 -8.50 -16.83 1.36
N LYS A 194 -9.61 -16.13 1.09
CA LYS A 194 -10.63 -16.57 0.12
C LYS A 194 -10.02 -16.71 -1.28
N LEU A 195 -9.30 -15.67 -1.74
CA LEU A 195 -8.63 -15.67 -3.03
C LEU A 195 -7.60 -16.81 -3.13
N GLN A 196 -6.85 -17.03 -2.07
CA GLN A 196 -5.87 -18.13 -2.00
C GLN A 196 -6.55 -19.49 -2.12
N LYS A 197 -7.60 -19.75 -1.32
CA LYS A 197 -8.28 -21.04 -1.26
C LYS A 197 -9.08 -21.36 -2.53
N GLU A 198 -9.77 -20.37 -3.08
CA GLU A 198 -10.65 -20.59 -4.22
C GLU A 198 -9.91 -20.58 -5.56
N LEU A 199 -8.92 -19.69 -5.72
CA LEU A 199 -8.23 -19.49 -7.00
C LEU A 199 -6.74 -19.88 -7.00
N GLY A 200 -6.17 -20.22 -5.83
CA GLY A 200 -4.75 -20.60 -5.73
C GLY A 200 -3.77 -19.44 -5.94
N TRP A 201 -4.23 -18.19 -5.76
CA TRP A 201 -3.36 -17.03 -5.85
C TRP A 201 -2.58 -16.83 -4.54
N GLU A 202 -1.32 -16.47 -4.65
CA GLU A 202 -0.46 -16.07 -3.52
C GLU A 202 0.44 -14.92 -3.94
N PRO A 203 0.77 -13.97 -3.02
CA PRO A 203 1.76 -12.94 -3.31
C PRO A 203 3.12 -13.61 -3.57
N SER A 204 3.84 -13.14 -4.59
CA SER A 204 5.11 -13.74 -5.02
C SER A 204 6.33 -13.11 -4.35
N LEU A 205 6.18 -11.92 -3.76
CA LEU A 205 7.27 -11.17 -3.16
C LEU A 205 6.91 -10.70 -1.75
N GLN A 206 7.89 -10.79 -0.86
CA GLN A 206 7.88 -10.06 0.40
C GLN A 206 8.31 -8.62 0.17
N PHE A 207 7.99 -7.72 1.14
CA PHE A 207 8.20 -6.27 0.97
C PHE A 207 9.66 -5.92 0.68
N GLU A 208 10.62 -6.54 1.37
CA GLU A 208 12.04 -6.24 1.23
C GLU A 208 12.57 -6.55 -0.18
N GLU A 209 12.15 -7.67 -0.76
CA GLU A 209 12.52 -8.03 -2.14
C GLU A 209 11.83 -7.12 -3.16
N GLY A 210 10.55 -6.84 -2.92
CA GLY A 210 9.75 -5.99 -3.79
C GLY A 210 10.23 -4.54 -3.78
N ILE A 211 10.62 -4.00 -2.61
CA ILE A 211 11.13 -2.63 -2.51
C ILE A 211 12.49 -2.49 -3.20
N GLU A 212 13.36 -3.50 -3.15
CA GLU A 212 14.62 -3.48 -3.88
C GLU A 212 14.39 -3.39 -5.40
N LYS A 213 13.49 -4.20 -5.94
CA LYS A 213 13.09 -4.13 -7.36
C LYS A 213 12.49 -2.77 -7.72
N THR A 214 11.65 -2.23 -6.84
CA THR A 214 10.99 -0.95 -7.04
C THR A 214 11.99 0.20 -7.06
N VAL A 215 12.87 0.29 -6.06
CA VAL A 215 13.92 1.33 -6.01
C VAL A 215 14.81 1.26 -7.24
N ARG A 216 15.27 0.06 -7.61
CA ARG A 216 16.10 -0.14 -8.82
C ARG A 216 15.37 0.40 -10.05
N TRP A 217 14.09 0.04 -10.23
CA TRP A 217 13.32 0.51 -11.37
C TRP A 217 13.28 2.05 -11.45
N TYR A 218 13.02 2.74 -10.32
CA TYR A 218 12.99 4.21 -10.32
C TYR A 218 14.36 4.84 -10.56
N LEU A 219 15.44 4.23 -10.08
CA LEU A 219 16.78 4.70 -10.33
C LEU A 219 17.22 4.49 -11.79
N ASP A 220 16.77 3.42 -12.42
CA ASP A 220 17.04 3.10 -13.82
C ASP A 220 16.14 3.88 -14.80
N ASN A 221 14.98 4.39 -14.36
CA ASN A 221 14.01 5.11 -15.18
C ASN A 221 13.83 6.58 -14.71
N GLN A 222 14.93 7.27 -14.50
CA GLN A 222 14.94 8.63 -13.99
C GLN A 222 14.29 9.64 -14.95
N ASP A 223 14.46 9.46 -16.25
CA ASP A 223 13.84 10.31 -17.26
C ASP A 223 12.32 10.29 -17.16
N TRP A 224 11.73 9.09 -16.96
CA TRP A 224 10.30 8.96 -16.73
C TRP A 224 9.85 9.71 -15.46
N MET A 225 10.62 9.60 -14.38
CA MET A 225 10.32 10.29 -13.12
C MET A 225 10.43 11.81 -13.30
N ASP A 226 11.48 12.29 -13.95
CA ASP A 226 11.75 13.71 -14.15
C ASP A 226 10.68 14.33 -15.07
N ASP A 227 10.24 13.65 -16.11
CA ASP A 227 9.14 14.10 -16.98
C ASP A 227 7.84 14.31 -16.22
N ILE A 228 7.46 13.35 -15.35
CA ILE A 228 6.23 13.45 -14.57
C ILE A 228 6.35 14.52 -13.47
N THR A 229 7.51 14.65 -12.83
CA THR A 229 7.69 15.59 -11.71
C THR A 229 8.04 17.01 -12.15
N SER A 230 8.18 17.25 -13.46
CA SER A 230 8.40 18.58 -14.01
C SER A 230 7.12 19.43 -14.10
N GLY A 231 7.27 20.74 -14.17
CA GLY A 231 6.18 21.66 -14.52
C GLY A 231 5.08 21.79 -13.45
N GLU A 232 3.85 21.38 -13.78
CA GLU A 232 2.68 21.58 -12.88
C GLU A 232 2.73 20.72 -11.61
N TYR A 233 3.35 19.53 -11.67
CA TYR A 233 3.53 18.71 -10.49
C TYR A 233 4.43 19.39 -9.45
N GLU A 234 5.48 20.08 -9.86
CA GLU A 234 6.36 20.81 -8.95
C GLU A 234 5.59 21.92 -8.21
N LYS A 235 4.72 22.64 -8.90
CA LYS A 235 3.82 23.64 -8.29
C LYS A 235 2.85 23.01 -7.30
N TYR A 236 2.27 21.86 -7.65
CA TYR A 236 1.39 21.09 -6.76
C TYR A 236 2.14 20.63 -5.50
N TYR A 237 3.32 20.04 -5.66
CA TYR A 237 4.16 19.59 -4.55
C TYR A 237 4.50 20.74 -3.59
N GLU A 238 4.95 21.88 -4.11
CA GLU A 238 5.23 23.05 -3.31
C GLU A 238 3.98 23.53 -2.52
N SER A 239 2.80 23.54 -3.14
CA SER A 239 1.56 23.95 -2.48
C SER A 239 1.17 23.03 -1.32
N MET A 240 1.44 21.74 -1.44
CA MET A 240 1.10 20.72 -0.43
C MET A 240 2.03 20.76 0.78
N TYR A 241 3.31 21.06 0.60
CA TYR A 241 4.34 20.89 1.64
C TYR A 241 4.99 22.19 2.12
N ARG A 242 4.78 23.33 1.44
CA ARG A 242 5.42 24.62 1.77
C ARG A 242 4.98 25.22 3.11
N ASN A 243 3.80 24.85 3.62
CA ASN A 243 3.17 25.41 4.82
C ASN A 243 2.84 24.35 5.90
N ARG A 244 3.50 23.21 5.86
CA ARG A 244 3.28 22.11 6.81
C ARG A 244 4.52 21.82 7.66
#